data_7fa62b1ed70e288df6df171d9197debc
#
_entry.id   7fa62b1ed70e288df6df171d9197debc
#
_cell.length_a   1.000
_cell.length_b   1.000
_cell.length_c   1.000
_cell.angle_alpha   90.00
_cell.angle_beta   90.00
_cell.angle_gamma   90.00
#
_symmetry.space_group_name_H-M   'P 1'
#
loop_
_entity.id
_entity.type
_entity.pdbx_description
1 polymer ?
#
loop_
_entity_poly.entity_id
_entity_poly.type
_entity_poly.pdbx_seq_one_letter_code
_entity_poly.pdbx_strand_id
1 'polypeptide(L)'
;VLFYAASVTDPDMMFWVMLVNAMAFMPTIALSNSVSYSCLAQAGLDPVTAFPPIRVFGTVGFIVAMWAVSLLHLELSSLQLYIASGASLLLSAYALTLPKIPVAEKKATTSLASKLGLDAFVLFKNPRMAIFFLFAMMLGAVLQITNVFGNPFLHDFARNPEFADSFVVKYPSILLSVSQMAEVGFILTIR
;
A
#
# COMPACT_ATOMS: atom_id res chain seq x y z
N VAL A 1 14.76 8.44 -2.50
CA VAL A 1 14.14 8.27 -3.81
C VAL A 1 13.05 9.32 -4.02
N LEU A 2 12.00 9.39 -3.17
CA LEU A 2 10.88 10.34 -3.33
C LEU A 2 11.30 11.82 -3.33
N PHE A 3 12.27 12.17 -2.49
CA PHE A 3 12.83 13.53 -2.47
C PHE A 3 13.44 13.92 -3.83
N TYR A 4 14.17 12.99 -4.45
CA TYR A 4 14.74 13.20 -5.78
C TYR A 4 13.64 13.23 -6.86
N ALA A 5 12.65 12.34 -6.77
CA ALA A 5 11.51 12.31 -7.68
C ALA A 5 10.78 13.66 -7.76
N ALA A 6 10.67 14.37 -6.64
CA ALA A 6 10.00 15.68 -6.59
C ALA A 6 10.71 16.78 -7.44
N SER A 7 11.97 16.59 -7.78
CA SER A 7 12.76 17.52 -8.61
C SER A 7 12.93 17.06 -10.06
N VAL A 8 12.50 15.85 -10.41
CA VAL A 8 12.60 15.30 -11.76
C VAL A 8 11.47 15.84 -12.63
N THR A 9 11.83 16.37 -13.80
CA THR A 9 10.87 16.90 -14.80
C THR A 9 10.80 16.04 -16.06
N ASP A 10 11.82 15.21 -16.30
CA ASP A 10 11.87 14.29 -17.43
C ASP A 10 11.01 13.04 -17.14
N PRO A 11 10.01 12.69 -18.01
CA PRO A 11 9.13 11.54 -17.81
C PRO A 11 9.88 10.21 -17.77
N ASP A 12 10.90 10.01 -18.59
CA ASP A 12 11.64 8.75 -18.66
C ASP A 12 12.47 8.55 -17.38
N MET A 13 13.12 9.61 -16.90
CA MET A 13 13.82 9.57 -15.62
C MET A 13 12.84 9.35 -14.46
N MET A 14 11.68 9.98 -14.48
CA MET A 14 10.64 9.79 -13.46
C MET A 14 10.20 8.33 -13.39
N PHE A 15 10.01 7.66 -14.53
CA PHE A 15 9.66 6.24 -14.58
C PHE A 15 10.69 5.39 -13.82
N TRP A 16 11.99 5.56 -14.10
CA TRP A 16 13.03 4.78 -13.44
C TRP A 16 13.12 5.05 -11.94
N VAL A 17 12.98 6.31 -11.54
CA VAL A 17 13.00 6.72 -10.12
C VAL A 17 11.79 6.09 -9.38
N MET A 18 10.60 6.13 -9.98
CA MET A 18 9.40 5.54 -9.38
C MET A 18 9.46 4.01 -9.38
N LEU A 19 10.09 3.39 -10.37
CA LEU A 19 10.33 1.94 -10.38
C LEU A 19 11.22 1.53 -9.20
N VAL A 20 12.33 2.23 -8.98
CA VAL A 20 13.22 1.97 -7.82
C VAL A 20 12.47 2.19 -6.51
N ASN A 21 11.63 3.24 -6.43
CA ASN A 21 10.79 3.46 -5.26
C ASN A 21 9.82 2.30 -5.01
N ALA A 22 9.15 1.82 -6.04
CA ALA A 22 8.23 0.69 -5.93
C ALA A 22 8.94 -0.60 -5.50
N MET A 23 10.11 -0.90 -6.06
CA MET A 23 10.93 -2.05 -5.67
C MET A 23 11.38 -1.99 -4.20
N ALA A 24 11.64 -0.80 -3.67
CA ALA A 24 12.00 -0.61 -2.27
C ALA A 24 10.79 -0.63 -1.34
N PHE A 25 9.65 -0.07 -1.78
CA PHE A 25 8.46 0.12 -0.95
C PHE A 25 7.59 -1.14 -0.84
N MET A 26 7.35 -1.86 -1.96
CA MET A 26 6.44 -3.01 -1.96
C MET A 26 6.79 -4.11 -0.97
N PRO A 27 8.08 -4.49 -0.77
CA PRO A 27 8.45 -5.46 0.26
C PRO A 27 8.13 -5.01 1.68
N THR A 28 8.12 -3.70 1.96
CA THR A 28 7.86 -3.19 3.32
C THR A 28 6.43 -3.51 3.78
N ILE A 29 5.46 -3.58 2.87
CA ILE A 29 4.08 -3.96 3.16
C ILE A 29 4.02 -5.41 3.64
N ALA A 30 4.69 -6.33 2.94
CA ALA A 30 4.76 -7.73 3.31
C ALA A 30 5.50 -7.93 4.65
N LEU A 31 6.60 -7.19 4.85
CA LEU A 31 7.37 -7.23 6.09
C LEU A 31 6.56 -6.71 7.27
N SER A 32 5.82 -5.60 7.13
CA SER A 32 4.98 -5.06 8.21
C SER A 32 3.88 -6.04 8.63
N ASN A 33 3.25 -6.73 7.66
CA ASN A 33 2.29 -7.78 7.96
C ASN A 33 2.95 -8.96 8.70
N SER A 34 4.13 -9.41 8.26
CA SER A 34 4.88 -10.49 8.90
C SER A 34 5.28 -10.14 10.34
N VAL A 35 5.74 -8.90 10.57
CA VAL A 35 6.05 -8.38 11.91
C VAL A 35 4.80 -8.41 12.79
N SER A 36 3.67 -7.93 12.28
CA SER A 36 2.41 -7.91 13.02
C SER A 36 1.95 -9.31 13.42
N TYR A 37 2.00 -10.28 12.50
CA TYR A 37 1.67 -11.67 12.81
C TYR A 37 2.59 -12.26 13.88
N SER A 38 3.89 -12.00 13.77
CA SER A 38 4.87 -12.49 14.75
C SER A 38 4.66 -11.88 16.14
N CYS A 39 4.35 -10.59 16.22
CA CYS A 39 4.05 -9.92 17.48
C CYS A 39 2.76 -10.48 18.12
N LEU A 40 1.72 -10.71 17.34
CA LEU A 40 0.46 -11.31 17.82
C LEU A 40 0.69 -12.73 18.36
N ALA A 41 1.43 -13.55 17.63
CA ALA A 41 1.77 -14.90 18.07
C ALA A 41 2.59 -14.89 19.37
N GLN A 42 3.55 -13.96 19.54
CA GLN A 42 4.31 -13.81 20.79
C GLN A 42 3.44 -13.34 21.97
N ALA A 43 2.41 -12.53 21.67
CA ALA A 43 1.43 -12.09 22.68
C ALA A 43 0.40 -13.19 23.04
N GLY A 44 0.48 -14.38 22.43
CA GLY A 44 -0.47 -15.48 22.65
C GLY A 44 -1.85 -15.22 22.02
N LEU A 45 -1.97 -14.25 21.10
CA LEU A 45 -3.18 -13.95 20.40
C LEU A 45 -3.24 -14.72 19.07
N ASP A 46 -4.46 -15.15 18.69
CA ASP A 46 -4.65 -15.75 17.36
C ASP A 46 -4.54 -14.69 16.27
N PRO A 47 -3.54 -14.79 15.37
CA PRO A 47 -3.36 -13.80 14.32
C PRO A 47 -4.55 -13.68 13.36
N VAL A 48 -5.33 -14.73 13.17
CA VAL A 48 -6.47 -14.75 12.24
C VAL A 48 -7.57 -13.81 12.72
N THR A 49 -7.83 -13.81 14.01
CA THR A 49 -8.90 -12.99 14.61
C THR A 49 -8.42 -11.60 15.05
N ALA A 50 -7.15 -11.47 15.49
CA ALA A 50 -6.63 -10.25 16.05
C ALA A 50 -6.01 -9.31 15.00
N PHE A 51 -5.57 -9.80 13.85
CA PHE A 51 -4.93 -8.98 12.81
C PHE A 51 -5.90 -8.06 12.05
N PRO A 52 -7.13 -8.47 11.67
CA PRO A 52 -8.03 -7.61 10.89
C PRO A 52 -8.29 -6.24 11.53
N PRO A 53 -8.61 -6.10 12.83
CA PRO A 53 -8.75 -4.78 13.46
C PRO A 53 -7.48 -3.93 13.41
N ILE A 54 -6.29 -4.56 13.54
CA ILE A 54 -5.01 -3.83 13.45
C ILE A 54 -4.80 -3.29 12.04
N ARG A 55 -5.13 -4.09 11.02
CA ARG A 55 -5.03 -3.68 9.61
C ARG A 55 -5.90 -2.45 9.30
N VAL A 56 -7.07 -2.33 9.94
CA VAL A 56 -7.97 -1.18 9.77
C VAL A 56 -7.28 0.15 10.07
N PHE A 57 -6.38 0.21 11.05
CA PHE A 57 -5.62 1.43 11.32
C PHE A 57 -4.77 1.88 10.13
N GLY A 58 -4.24 0.93 9.34
CA GLY A 58 -3.54 1.26 8.09
C GLY A 58 -4.46 1.91 7.06
N THR A 59 -5.67 1.37 6.88
CA THR A 59 -6.67 1.95 5.96
C THR A 59 -7.16 3.32 6.45
N VAL A 60 -7.37 3.48 7.75
CA VAL A 60 -7.74 4.80 8.34
C VAL A 60 -6.62 5.82 8.10
N GLY A 61 -5.35 5.44 8.32
CA GLY A 61 -4.20 6.32 8.02
C GLY A 61 -4.14 6.72 6.54
N PHE A 62 -4.46 5.80 5.63
CA PHE A 62 -4.53 6.07 4.20
C PHE A 62 -5.67 7.06 3.87
N ILE A 63 -6.87 6.90 4.45
CA ILE A 63 -7.99 7.83 4.29
C ILE A 63 -7.60 9.24 4.76
N VAL A 64 -6.98 9.35 5.94
CA VAL A 64 -6.52 10.63 6.49
C VAL A 64 -5.50 11.30 5.56
N ALA A 65 -4.56 10.52 5.01
CA ALA A 65 -3.59 11.03 4.06
C ALA A 65 -4.25 11.53 2.75
N MET A 66 -5.21 10.76 2.19
CA MET A 66 -5.99 11.17 1.02
C MET A 66 -6.73 12.50 1.26
N TRP A 67 -7.38 12.64 2.40
CA TRP A 67 -8.10 13.86 2.74
C TRP A 67 -7.15 15.04 2.93
N ALA A 68 -6.03 14.83 3.61
CA ALA A 68 -5.03 15.89 3.78
C ALA A 68 -4.49 16.38 2.43
N VAL A 69 -4.15 15.47 1.52
CA VAL A 69 -3.67 15.82 0.17
C VAL A 69 -4.73 16.59 -0.62
N SER A 70 -6.01 16.14 -0.56
CA SER A 70 -7.10 16.76 -1.30
C SER A 70 -7.47 18.14 -0.75
N LEU A 71 -7.64 18.26 0.59
CA LEU A 71 -8.00 19.53 1.23
C LEU A 71 -6.92 20.59 1.11
N LEU A 72 -5.66 20.19 1.05
CA LEU A 72 -4.52 21.08 0.84
C LEU A 72 -4.24 21.34 -0.65
N HIS A 73 -5.05 20.80 -1.57
CA HIS A 73 -4.89 20.90 -3.02
C HIS A 73 -3.48 20.49 -3.51
N LEU A 74 -2.92 19.45 -2.90
CA LEU A 74 -1.59 18.95 -3.22
C LEU A 74 -1.57 17.88 -4.31
N GLU A 75 -2.73 17.45 -4.82
CA GLU A 75 -2.88 16.31 -5.74
C GLU A 75 -2.05 16.44 -7.03
N LEU A 76 -1.87 17.66 -7.52
CA LEU A 76 -1.07 17.97 -8.72
C LEU A 76 0.26 18.64 -8.40
N SER A 77 0.63 18.72 -7.13
CA SER A 77 1.86 19.38 -6.67
C SER A 77 2.97 18.37 -6.36
N SER A 78 4.21 18.71 -6.75
CA SER A 78 5.39 17.94 -6.33
C SER A 78 5.62 17.97 -4.80
N LEU A 79 4.98 18.90 -4.08
CA LEU A 79 5.07 19.01 -2.62
C LEU A 79 4.60 17.74 -1.91
N GLN A 80 3.61 17.01 -2.48
CA GLN A 80 3.18 15.72 -1.94
C GLN A 80 4.35 14.70 -1.86
N LEU A 81 5.28 14.72 -2.83
CA LEU A 81 6.44 13.82 -2.82
C LEU A 81 7.45 14.19 -1.72
N TYR A 82 7.63 15.48 -1.45
CA TYR A 82 8.46 15.94 -0.33
C TYR A 82 7.86 15.53 1.01
N ILE A 83 6.55 15.70 1.19
CA ILE A 83 5.83 15.27 2.40
C ILE A 83 5.94 13.75 2.58
N ALA A 84 5.71 12.97 1.51
CA ALA A 84 5.87 11.52 1.54
C ALA A 84 7.30 11.09 1.87
N SER A 85 8.31 11.82 1.39
CA SER A 85 9.71 11.59 1.74
C SER A 85 9.97 11.81 3.23
N GLY A 86 9.46 12.91 3.80
CA GLY A 86 9.55 13.19 5.23
C GLY A 86 8.87 12.12 6.08
N ALA A 87 7.64 11.72 5.71
CA ALA A 87 6.92 10.64 6.38
C ALA A 87 7.68 9.29 6.30
N SER A 88 8.32 9.00 5.17
CA SER A 88 9.15 7.79 5.00
C SER A 88 10.38 7.80 5.92
N LEU A 89 11.00 8.94 6.14
CA LEU A 89 12.12 9.09 7.09
C LEU A 89 11.65 8.87 8.52
N LEU A 90 10.50 9.44 8.91
CA LEU A 90 9.91 9.21 10.23
C LEU A 90 9.56 7.74 10.43
N LEU A 91 8.98 7.08 9.43
CA LEU A 91 8.68 5.64 9.47
C LEU A 91 9.95 4.82 9.60
N SER A 92 11.03 5.18 8.90
CA SER A 92 12.32 4.51 9.01
C SER A 92 12.91 4.63 10.42
N ALA A 93 12.86 5.83 11.02
CA ALA A 93 13.29 6.03 12.40
C ALA A 93 12.42 5.22 13.38
N TYR A 94 11.11 5.20 13.18
CA TYR A 94 10.19 4.38 13.98
C TYR A 94 10.47 2.88 13.85
N ALA A 95 10.83 2.40 12.66
CA ALA A 95 11.14 0.99 12.43
C ALA A 95 12.31 0.50 13.29
N LEU A 96 13.23 1.38 13.69
CA LEU A 96 14.33 1.04 14.60
C LEU A 96 13.86 0.75 16.04
N THR A 97 12.68 1.21 16.40
CA THR A 97 12.09 0.99 17.74
C THR A 97 11.26 -0.30 17.82
N LEU A 98 11.05 -0.98 16.68
CA LEU A 98 10.26 -2.22 16.65
C LEU A 98 10.95 -3.32 17.45
N PRO A 99 10.17 -4.21 18.11
CA PRO A 99 10.73 -5.33 18.87
C PRO A 99 11.50 -6.27 17.95
N LYS A 100 12.61 -6.81 18.46
CA LYS A 100 13.37 -7.82 17.75
C LYS A 100 12.56 -9.12 17.65
N ILE A 101 12.19 -9.50 16.45
CA ILE A 101 11.50 -10.74 16.18
C ILE A 101 12.55 -11.85 16.06
N PRO A 102 12.41 -12.97 16.81
CA PRO A 102 13.28 -14.10 16.62
C PRO A 102 13.16 -14.62 15.19
N VAL A 103 14.25 -14.55 14.45
CA VAL A 103 14.33 -15.15 13.13
C VAL A 103 14.33 -16.67 13.33
N ALA A 104 13.37 -17.36 12.70
CA ALA A 104 13.36 -18.82 12.72
C ALA A 104 14.74 -19.34 12.30
N GLU A 105 15.31 -20.28 13.09
CA GLU A 105 16.62 -20.86 12.81
C GLU A 105 16.68 -21.34 11.36
N LYS A 106 17.59 -20.74 10.60
CA LYS A 106 17.84 -21.15 9.21
C LYS A 106 18.40 -22.57 9.26
N LYS A 107 17.63 -23.55 8.81
CA LYS A 107 18.19 -24.85 8.47
C LYS A 107 19.34 -24.64 7.49
N ALA A 108 20.51 -25.17 7.81
CA ALA A 108 21.80 -24.91 7.16
C ALA A 108 21.87 -25.23 5.63
N THR A 109 20.80 -25.71 5.05
CA THR A 109 20.69 -26.15 3.64
C THR A 109 19.67 -25.35 2.84
N THR A 110 19.63 -24.02 3.00
CA THR A 110 18.70 -23.21 2.18
C THR A 110 19.31 -22.94 0.82
N SER A 111 18.73 -23.54 -0.21
CA SER A 111 18.94 -23.23 -1.63
C SER A 111 18.72 -21.73 -1.88
N LEU A 112 19.37 -21.16 -2.91
CA LEU A 112 19.09 -19.79 -3.36
C LEU A 112 17.60 -19.57 -3.67
N ALA A 113 16.92 -20.58 -4.22
CA ALA A 113 15.48 -20.56 -4.46
C ALA A 113 14.68 -20.36 -3.17
N SER A 114 15.04 -21.05 -2.09
CA SER A 114 14.42 -20.90 -0.77
C SER A 114 14.68 -19.51 -0.16
N LYS A 115 15.89 -18.96 -0.34
CA LYS A 115 16.23 -17.60 0.11
C LYS A 115 15.42 -16.52 -0.63
N LEU A 116 15.06 -16.76 -1.88
CA LEU A 116 14.22 -15.88 -2.71
C LEU A 116 12.74 -16.11 -2.49
N GLY A 117 12.35 -17.06 -1.63
CA GLY A 117 10.93 -17.37 -1.37
C GLY A 117 10.24 -18.15 -2.51
N LEU A 118 11.02 -18.67 -3.48
CA LEU A 118 10.47 -19.40 -4.63
C LEU A 118 9.80 -20.73 -4.22
N ASP A 119 10.08 -21.22 -3.01
CA ASP A 119 9.38 -22.39 -2.44
C ASP A 119 7.87 -22.15 -2.32
N ALA A 120 7.40 -20.89 -2.25
CA ALA A 120 6.00 -20.56 -2.25
C ALA A 120 5.28 -20.99 -3.55
N PHE A 121 6.00 -21.09 -4.68
CA PHE A 121 5.44 -21.59 -5.92
C PHE A 121 4.98 -23.06 -5.86
N VAL A 122 5.44 -23.82 -4.87
CA VAL A 122 4.96 -25.19 -4.63
C VAL A 122 3.46 -25.19 -4.29
N LEU A 123 2.93 -24.09 -3.72
CA LEU A 123 1.51 -23.94 -3.41
C LEU A 123 0.64 -23.96 -4.68
N PHE A 124 1.17 -23.56 -5.83
CA PHE A 124 0.46 -23.61 -7.12
C PHE A 124 0.23 -25.03 -7.64
N LYS A 125 0.90 -26.05 -7.08
CA LYS A 125 0.59 -27.46 -7.36
C LYS A 125 -0.77 -27.87 -6.87
N ASN A 126 -1.31 -27.18 -5.85
CA ASN A 126 -2.68 -27.38 -5.40
C ASN A 126 -3.62 -26.47 -6.22
N PRO A 127 -4.57 -27.03 -7.02
CA PRO A 127 -5.42 -26.22 -7.91
C PRO A 127 -6.29 -25.23 -7.17
N ARG A 128 -6.74 -25.53 -5.95
CA ARG A 128 -7.52 -24.58 -5.12
C ARG A 128 -6.68 -23.36 -4.73
N MET A 129 -5.44 -23.59 -4.34
CA MET A 129 -4.51 -22.51 -3.99
C MET A 129 -4.12 -21.71 -5.23
N ALA A 130 -3.88 -22.36 -6.37
CA ALA A 130 -3.57 -21.68 -7.62
C ALA A 130 -4.72 -20.76 -8.07
N ILE A 131 -5.98 -21.23 -8.01
CA ILE A 131 -7.15 -20.41 -8.31
C ILE A 131 -7.27 -19.23 -7.31
N PHE A 132 -7.09 -19.48 -6.02
CA PHE A 132 -7.11 -18.41 -5.02
C PHE A 132 -6.07 -17.31 -5.30
N PHE A 133 -4.82 -17.70 -5.59
CA PHE A 133 -3.76 -16.74 -5.93
C PHE A 133 -4.06 -15.98 -7.23
N LEU A 134 -4.61 -16.66 -8.24
CA LEU A 134 -5.01 -16.02 -9.49
C LEU A 134 -6.09 -14.94 -9.24
N PHE A 135 -7.14 -15.27 -8.50
CA PHE A 135 -8.18 -14.31 -8.14
C PHE A 135 -7.63 -13.15 -7.30
N ALA A 136 -6.79 -13.42 -6.31
CA ALA A 136 -6.16 -12.40 -5.48
C ALA A 136 -5.29 -11.44 -6.33
N MET A 137 -4.54 -11.98 -7.29
CA MET A 137 -3.75 -11.19 -8.23
C MET A 137 -4.63 -10.31 -9.12
N MET A 138 -5.72 -10.86 -9.68
CA MET A 138 -6.64 -10.11 -10.53
C MET A 138 -7.34 -8.98 -9.75
N LEU A 139 -7.83 -9.27 -8.54
CA LEU A 139 -8.44 -8.26 -7.67
C LEU A 139 -7.45 -7.16 -7.29
N GLY A 140 -6.20 -7.53 -6.98
CA GLY A 140 -5.14 -6.57 -6.70
C GLY A 140 -4.82 -5.68 -7.91
N ALA A 141 -4.80 -6.25 -9.12
CA ALA A 141 -4.59 -5.50 -10.35
C ALA A 141 -5.72 -4.49 -10.61
N VAL A 142 -6.98 -4.90 -10.46
CA VAL A 142 -8.15 -4.02 -10.60
C VAL A 142 -8.11 -2.89 -9.58
N LEU A 143 -7.83 -3.21 -8.31
CA LEU A 143 -7.70 -2.21 -7.26
C LEU A 143 -6.59 -1.20 -7.58
N GLN A 144 -5.45 -1.68 -8.07
CA GLN A 144 -4.32 -0.80 -8.42
C GLN A 144 -4.65 0.11 -9.61
N ILE A 145 -5.36 -0.38 -10.61
CA ILE A 145 -5.83 0.45 -11.73
C ILE A 145 -6.73 1.58 -11.21
N THR A 146 -7.69 1.27 -10.33
CA THR A 146 -8.57 2.27 -9.74
C THR A 146 -7.78 3.30 -8.93
N ASN A 147 -6.81 2.87 -8.12
CA ASN A 147 -6.00 3.77 -7.31
C ASN A 147 -5.12 4.70 -8.15
N VAL A 148 -4.57 4.21 -9.27
CA VAL A 148 -3.66 4.98 -10.13
C VAL A 148 -4.43 5.93 -11.05
N PHE A 149 -5.49 5.44 -11.67
CA PHE A 149 -6.19 6.19 -12.72
C PHE A 149 -7.45 6.92 -12.22
N GLY A 150 -7.98 6.59 -11.05
CA GLY A 150 -9.20 7.20 -10.53
C GLY A 150 -9.08 8.71 -10.33
N ASN A 151 -8.00 9.18 -9.74
CA ASN A 151 -7.78 10.61 -9.50
C ASN A 151 -7.55 11.38 -10.83
N PRO A 152 -6.63 11.00 -11.74
CA PRO A 152 -6.50 11.62 -13.05
C PRO A 152 -7.80 11.62 -13.87
N PHE A 153 -8.54 10.52 -13.83
CA PHE A 153 -9.83 10.42 -14.53
C PHE A 153 -10.83 11.47 -14.05
N LEU A 154 -10.94 11.67 -12.74
CA LEU A 154 -11.83 12.68 -12.17
C LEU A 154 -11.36 14.11 -12.49
N HIS A 155 -10.07 14.36 -12.47
CA HIS A 155 -9.53 15.66 -12.86
C HIS A 155 -9.74 16.01 -14.34
N ASP A 156 -9.87 15.02 -15.22
CA ASP A 156 -10.12 15.26 -16.64
C ASP A 156 -11.48 15.94 -16.89
N PHE A 157 -12.47 15.69 -16.01
CA PHE A 157 -13.75 16.38 -16.06
C PHE A 157 -13.66 17.89 -15.77
N ALA A 158 -12.57 18.37 -15.15
CA ALA A 158 -12.36 19.81 -14.95
C ALA A 158 -12.24 20.59 -16.27
N ARG A 159 -11.96 19.90 -17.39
CA ARG A 159 -11.92 20.50 -18.73
C ARG A 159 -13.30 20.94 -19.24
N ASN A 160 -14.37 20.35 -18.70
CA ASN A 160 -15.73 20.75 -19.04
C ASN A 160 -16.22 21.79 -18.02
N PRO A 161 -16.58 23.04 -18.47
CA PRO A 161 -17.05 24.10 -17.58
C PRO A 161 -18.27 23.71 -16.72
N GLU A 162 -19.10 22.79 -17.21
CA GLU A 162 -20.29 22.32 -16.50
C GLU A 162 -19.94 21.55 -15.22
N PHE A 163 -18.81 20.81 -15.22
CA PHE A 163 -18.40 19.95 -14.11
C PHE A 163 -17.24 20.49 -13.30
N ALA A 164 -16.53 21.53 -13.80
CA ALA A 164 -15.31 22.06 -13.19
C ALA A 164 -15.51 22.49 -11.73
N ASP A 165 -16.69 22.99 -11.39
CA ASP A 165 -17.04 23.46 -10.04
C ASP A 165 -17.66 22.37 -9.15
N SER A 166 -17.85 21.15 -9.66
CA SER A 166 -18.41 20.07 -8.87
C SER A 166 -17.48 19.63 -7.73
N PHE A 167 -18.08 19.23 -6.60
CA PHE A 167 -17.31 18.73 -5.44
C PHE A 167 -16.40 17.54 -5.79
N VAL A 168 -16.87 16.65 -6.66
CA VAL A 168 -16.16 15.45 -7.10
C VAL A 168 -14.88 15.78 -7.87
N VAL A 169 -14.93 16.82 -8.68
CA VAL A 169 -13.79 17.28 -9.49
C VAL A 169 -12.80 18.10 -8.63
N LYS A 170 -13.32 18.87 -7.67
CA LYS A 170 -12.49 19.66 -6.75
C LYS A 170 -11.76 18.80 -5.71
N TYR A 171 -12.38 17.69 -5.29
CA TYR A 171 -11.87 16.83 -4.21
C TYR A 171 -11.93 15.34 -4.59
N PRO A 172 -11.25 14.91 -5.66
CA PRO A 172 -11.37 13.55 -6.18
C PRO A 172 -10.90 12.50 -5.19
N SER A 173 -9.84 12.78 -4.43
CA SER A 173 -9.33 11.83 -3.43
C SER A 173 -10.32 11.62 -2.27
N ILE A 174 -11.15 12.61 -1.93
CA ILE A 174 -12.22 12.43 -0.93
C ILE A 174 -13.27 11.45 -1.47
N LEU A 175 -13.69 11.59 -2.73
CA LEU A 175 -14.62 10.63 -3.33
C LEU A 175 -14.02 9.22 -3.36
N LEU A 176 -12.77 9.08 -3.81
CA LEU A 176 -12.11 7.79 -3.88
C LEU A 176 -11.93 7.13 -2.51
N SER A 177 -11.86 7.93 -1.43
CA SER A 177 -11.78 7.39 -0.07
C SER A 177 -13.04 6.65 0.39
N VAL A 178 -14.19 6.83 -0.26
CA VAL A 178 -15.43 6.10 0.06
C VAL A 178 -15.25 4.60 -0.11
N SER A 179 -14.48 4.17 -1.11
CA SER A 179 -14.15 2.75 -1.30
C SER A 179 -13.34 2.19 -0.13
N GLN A 180 -12.43 2.99 0.42
CA GLN A 180 -11.63 2.62 1.59
C GLN A 180 -12.47 2.58 2.87
N MET A 181 -13.46 3.47 3.02
CA MET A 181 -14.41 3.42 4.12
C MET A 181 -15.27 2.15 4.07
N ALA A 182 -15.71 1.76 2.87
CA ALA A 182 -16.41 0.48 2.68
C ALA A 182 -15.53 -0.71 3.06
N GLU A 183 -14.24 -0.71 2.68
CA GLU A 183 -13.27 -1.74 3.09
C GLU A 183 -13.20 -1.85 4.61
N VAL A 184 -13.06 -0.73 5.33
CA VAL A 184 -13.05 -0.70 6.81
C VAL A 184 -14.33 -1.33 7.37
N GLY A 185 -15.50 -0.92 6.85
CA GLY A 185 -16.79 -1.45 7.28
C GLY A 185 -16.87 -2.98 7.10
N PHE A 186 -16.47 -3.48 5.95
CA PHE A 186 -16.46 -4.93 5.68
C PHE A 186 -15.47 -5.68 6.57
N ILE A 187 -14.24 -5.19 6.74
CA ILE A 187 -13.25 -5.84 7.61
C ILE A 187 -13.76 -5.97 9.05
N LEU A 188 -14.45 -4.94 9.57
CA LEU A 188 -14.97 -4.95 10.94
C LEU A 188 -16.21 -5.82 11.10
N THR A 189 -16.94 -6.12 10.02
CA THR A 189 -18.16 -6.98 10.06
C THR A 189 -17.86 -8.46 9.83
N ILE A 190 -16.73 -8.80 9.21
CA ILE A 190 -16.29 -10.19 9.01
C ILE A 190 -15.65 -10.67 10.33
N ARG A 191 -16.36 -11.50 11.06
CA ARG A 191 -15.88 -12.18 12.28
C ARG A 191 -15.74 -13.67 12.05
#